data_3c0f20d2538f86216ba183170b573e16
#
_entry.id   3c0f20d2538f86216ba183170b573e16
#
_cell.length_a   1.000
_cell.length_b   1.000
_cell.length_c   1.000
_cell.angle_alpha   90.00
_cell.angle_beta   90.00
_cell.angle_gamma   90.00
#
_symmetry.space_group_name_H-M   'P 1'
#
loop_
_entity.id
_entity.type
_entity.pdbx_description
1 polymer ?
#
loop_
_entity_poly.entity_id
_entity_poly.type
_entity_poly.pdbx_seq_one_letter_code
_entity_poly.pdbx_strand_id
1 'polypeptide(L)'
;MDTVSPFAPAQLPSLPPIEGVRLAACEAGIRYAGRTDLLLALFEPSTAVAGVFTRSKTASAAVEWCRAHVRHGVARALVVNSGNANAFTGMRGRDAVAETVRAATRIADCLDADVYVASTGVIGEPLDPSKFIGFLADLADEVRGDGYEEAAKAIMTTDTFPKLATRSCEIEGVPVTLNGIAKGAGMIAPNMATMLSFLFTDAPIEPAALQSILSSCVEDSFNAITID
;
A
#
# COMPACT_ATOMS: atom_id res chain seq x y z
N MET A 1 -5.24 3.34 25.31
CA MET A 1 -4.51 4.31 24.46
C MET A 1 -3.13 3.71 24.26
N ASP A 2 -2.81 3.30 23.07
CA ASP A 2 -1.47 2.81 22.77
C ASP A 2 -0.51 3.99 22.93
N THR A 3 0.47 3.81 23.81
CA THR A 3 1.44 4.87 24.11
C THR A 3 2.33 5.05 22.88
N VAL A 4 2.39 6.27 22.34
CA VAL A 4 3.30 6.59 21.24
C VAL A 4 4.73 6.22 21.65
N SER A 5 5.46 5.54 20.77
CA SER A 5 6.86 5.17 21.03
C SER A 5 7.70 6.39 21.36
N PRO A 6 8.62 6.32 22.35
CA PRO A 6 9.55 7.41 22.65
C PRO A 6 10.52 7.68 21.50
N PHE A 7 10.63 6.78 20.53
CA PHE A 7 11.43 6.93 19.31
C PHE A 7 10.62 7.48 18.12
N ALA A 8 9.34 7.81 18.32
CA ALA A 8 8.57 8.50 17.29
C ALA A 8 9.18 9.89 17.02
N PRO A 9 9.20 10.33 15.77
CA PRO A 9 9.68 11.68 15.44
C PRO A 9 8.79 12.73 16.11
N ALA A 10 9.38 13.80 16.58
CA ALA A 10 8.64 14.91 17.21
C ALA A 10 7.63 15.56 16.23
N GLN A 11 7.94 15.55 14.94
CA GLN A 11 7.06 15.97 13.86
C GLN A 11 7.20 15.00 12.68
N LEU A 12 6.07 14.70 12.07
CA LEU A 12 6.07 13.92 10.82
C LEU A 12 6.60 14.81 9.69
N PRO A 13 7.38 14.24 8.74
CA PRO A 13 7.80 14.97 7.57
C PRO A 13 6.60 15.32 6.69
N SER A 14 6.57 16.54 6.15
CA SER A 14 5.66 16.90 5.07
C SER A 14 6.21 16.33 3.76
N LEU A 15 5.40 15.54 3.07
CA LEU A 15 5.77 14.96 1.79
C LEU A 15 5.21 15.84 0.65
N PRO A 16 6.05 16.31 -0.27
CA PRO A 16 5.56 17.10 -1.42
C PRO A 16 4.65 16.25 -2.31
N PRO A 17 3.65 16.85 -2.97
CA PRO A 17 2.88 16.15 -4.00
C PRO A 17 3.78 15.62 -5.11
N ILE A 18 3.44 14.43 -5.61
CA ILE A 18 4.03 13.84 -6.82
C ILE A 18 2.96 13.88 -7.90
N GLU A 19 3.30 14.46 -9.05
CA GLU A 19 2.38 14.54 -10.16
C GLU A 19 1.90 13.14 -10.57
N GLY A 20 0.61 13.00 -10.82
CA GLY A 20 0.00 11.71 -11.19
C GLY A 20 -0.27 10.77 -10.01
N VAL A 21 0.02 11.15 -8.77
CA VAL A 21 -0.29 10.38 -7.56
C VAL A 21 -1.29 11.14 -6.69
N ARG A 22 -2.43 10.52 -6.42
CA ARG A 22 -3.48 11.08 -5.56
C ARG A 22 -3.95 10.04 -4.56
N LEU A 23 -4.09 10.44 -3.31
CA LEU A 23 -4.36 9.57 -2.18
C LEU A 23 -5.54 10.08 -1.37
N ALA A 24 -6.41 9.18 -0.92
CA ALA A 24 -7.42 9.45 0.09
C ALA A 24 -7.57 8.27 1.04
N ALA A 25 -7.93 8.54 2.28
CA ALA A 25 -8.11 7.50 3.28
C ALA A 25 -9.26 7.84 4.22
N CYS A 26 -10.00 6.83 4.67
CA CYS A 26 -11.12 7.01 5.58
C CYS A 26 -11.20 5.93 6.65
N GLU A 27 -12.07 6.14 7.62
CA GLU A 27 -12.56 5.12 8.54
C GLU A 27 -13.72 4.38 7.86
N ALA A 28 -13.51 3.16 7.40
CA ALA A 28 -14.56 2.31 6.86
C ALA A 28 -15.13 1.34 7.90
N GLY A 29 -14.50 1.22 9.08
CA GLY A 29 -14.93 0.33 10.16
C GLY A 29 -14.78 -1.15 9.81
N ILE A 30 -13.73 -1.50 9.07
CA ILE A 30 -13.50 -2.87 8.58
C ILE A 30 -13.46 -3.87 9.73
N ARG A 31 -12.77 -3.50 10.81
CA ARG A 31 -12.71 -4.31 12.04
C ARG A 31 -12.93 -3.48 13.31
N TYR A 32 -12.34 -2.31 13.40
CA TYR A 32 -12.37 -1.44 14.57
C TYR A 32 -12.95 -0.09 14.19
N ALA A 33 -13.72 0.51 15.09
CA ALA A 33 -14.19 1.88 14.94
C ALA A 33 -13.15 2.89 15.46
N GLY A 34 -13.24 4.13 14.99
CA GLY A 34 -12.43 5.24 15.51
C GLY A 34 -11.00 5.26 14.96
N ARG A 35 -10.75 4.61 13.80
CA ARG A 35 -9.44 4.66 13.13
C ARG A 35 -9.58 4.60 11.61
N THR A 36 -8.72 5.31 10.93
CA THR A 36 -8.55 5.18 9.48
C THR A 36 -8.06 3.77 9.14
N ASP A 37 -8.76 3.06 8.26
CA ASP A 37 -8.48 1.66 7.94
C ASP A 37 -8.65 1.30 6.45
N LEU A 38 -9.00 2.28 5.61
CA LEU A 38 -9.10 2.15 4.17
C LEU A 38 -8.31 3.26 3.46
N LEU A 39 -7.47 2.87 2.51
CA LEU A 39 -6.72 3.76 1.62
C LEU A 39 -7.09 3.47 0.17
N LEU A 40 -7.36 4.52 -0.59
CA LEU A 40 -7.39 4.52 -2.05
C LEU A 40 -6.27 5.43 -2.58
N ALA A 41 -5.45 4.89 -3.47
CA ALA A 41 -4.54 5.68 -4.30
C ALA A 41 -4.95 5.54 -5.77
N LEU A 42 -5.00 6.65 -6.48
CA LEU A 42 -5.27 6.72 -7.93
C LEU A 42 -4.05 7.27 -8.64
N PHE A 43 -3.74 6.68 -9.79
CA PHE A 43 -2.57 6.99 -10.59
C PHE A 43 -2.97 7.40 -12.00
N GLU A 44 -2.17 8.29 -12.61
CA GLU A 44 -2.35 8.65 -14.01
C GLU A 44 -2.11 7.44 -14.94
N PRO A 45 -2.70 7.46 -16.15
CA PRO A 45 -2.45 6.43 -17.16
C PRO A 45 -0.96 6.20 -17.41
N SER A 46 -0.57 4.94 -17.59
CA SER A 46 0.81 4.53 -17.85
C SER A 46 1.77 4.68 -16.67
N THR A 47 1.28 4.87 -15.44
CA THR A 47 2.12 4.84 -14.24
C THR A 47 2.80 3.48 -14.11
N ALA A 48 4.13 3.49 -14.12
CA ALA A 48 4.94 2.27 -13.99
C ALA A 48 4.83 1.69 -12.58
N VAL A 49 4.79 0.37 -12.46
CA VAL A 49 4.77 -0.33 -11.18
C VAL A 49 5.80 -1.45 -11.12
N ALA A 50 6.39 -1.61 -9.94
CA ALA A 50 7.21 -2.75 -9.58
C ALA A 50 6.79 -3.23 -8.18
N GLY A 51 7.07 -4.49 -7.86
CA GLY A 51 6.71 -5.05 -6.56
C GLY A 51 7.60 -6.21 -6.14
N VAL A 52 7.89 -6.27 -4.84
CA VAL A 52 8.50 -7.41 -4.17
C VAL A 52 7.52 -7.97 -3.15
N PHE A 53 7.50 -9.27 -2.99
CA PHE A 53 6.48 -9.96 -2.21
C PHE A 53 7.10 -11.02 -1.32
N THR A 54 6.44 -11.33 -0.21
CA THR A 54 6.87 -12.41 0.70
C THR A 54 7.13 -13.72 -0.05
N ARG A 55 8.11 -14.49 0.41
CA ARG A 55 8.41 -15.84 -0.09
C ARG A 55 7.59 -16.93 0.65
N SER A 56 6.72 -16.54 1.58
CA SER A 56 5.86 -17.48 2.29
C SER A 56 5.03 -18.31 1.32
N LYS A 57 4.93 -19.62 1.59
CA LYS A 57 4.08 -20.54 0.83
C LYS A 57 2.58 -20.31 1.10
N THR A 58 2.28 -19.54 2.13
CA THR A 58 0.92 -19.23 2.56
C THR A 58 0.64 -17.73 2.42
N ALA A 59 1.04 -17.15 1.28
CA ALA A 59 0.78 -15.76 0.96
C ALA A 59 -0.74 -15.46 1.00
N SER A 60 -1.09 -14.22 1.36
CA SER A 60 -2.48 -13.78 1.34
C SER A 60 -3.03 -13.69 -0.09
N ALA A 61 -4.35 -13.70 -0.25
CA ALA A 61 -5.00 -13.55 -1.54
C ALA A 61 -4.60 -12.23 -2.24
N ALA A 62 -4.42 -11.14 -1.48
CA ALA A 62 -3.93 -9.87 -2.01
C ALA A 62 -2.52 -9.99 -2.61
N VAL A 63 -1.61 -10.68 -1.91
CA VAL A 63 -0.24 -10.94 -2.42
C VAL A 63 -0.27 -11.82 -3.67
N GLU A 64 -1.09 -12.87 -3.68
CA GLU A 64 -1.23 -13.74 -4.87
C GLU A 64 -1.72 -12.95 -6.08
N TRP A 65 -2.70 -12.07 -5.90
CA TRP A 65 -3.22 -11.18 -6.94
C TRP A 65 -2.13 -10.27 -7.50
N CYS A 66 -1.48 -9.50 -6.64
CA CYS A 66 -0.44 -8.55 -7.06
C CYS A 66 0.75 -9.24 -7.75
N ARG A 67 1.18 -10.40 -7.23
CA ARG A 67 2.25 -11.20 -7.83
C ARG A 67 1.90 -11.68 -9.24
N ALA A 68 0.64 -12.01 -9.50
CA ALA A 68 0.18 -12.44 -10.81
C ALA A 68 0.19 -11.29 -11.83
N HIS A 69 -0.08 -10.05 -11.40
CA HIS A 69 -0.30 -8.91 -12.27
C HIS A 69 0.86 -7.91 -12.36
N VAL A 70 1.79 -7.91 -11.39
CA VAL A 70 2.89 -6.92 -11.35
C VAL A 70 3.76 -6.91 -12.61
N ARG A 71 3.84 -8.02 -13.34
CA ARG A 71 4.58 -8.11 -14.61
C ARG A 71 3.92 -7.33 -15.76
N HIS A 72 2.65 -6.95 -15.62
CA HIS A 72 1.98 -6.05 -16.55
C HIS A 72 2.64 -4.66 -16.56
N GLY A 73 3.23 -4.25 -15.44
CA GLY A 73 4.08 -3.07 -15.34
C GLY A 73 3.32 -1.75 -15.23
N VAL A 74 1.99 -1.77 -15.17
CA VAL A 74 1.13 -0.57 -15.10
C VAL A 74 0.28 -0.62 -13.85
N ALA A 75 0.09 0.54 -13.18
CA ALA A 75 -0.84 0.72 -12.08
C ALA A 75 -1.77 1.91 -12.34
N ARG A 76 -3.05 1.74 -12.02
CA ARG A 76 -4.09 2.77 -12.07
C ARG A 76 -4.74 3.01 -10.71
N ALA A 77 -4.79 1.98 -9.89
CA ALA A 77 -5.32 2.09 -8.54
C ALA A 77 -4.61 1.15 -7.56
N LEU A 78 -4.54 1.59 -6.31
CA LEU A 78 -4.14 0.77 -5.16
C LEU A 78 -5.19 0.92 -4.07
N VAL A 79 -5.74 -0.20 -3.60
CA VAL A 79 -6.63 -0.25 -2.45
C VAL A 79 -5.96 -1.00 -1.32
N VAL A 80 -5.87 -0.37 -0.15
CA VAL A 80 -5.29 -1.01 1.04
C VAL A 80 -6.29 -1.00 2.17
N ASN A 81 -6.51 -2.16 2.78
CA ASN A 81 -7.27 -2.25 4.01
C ASN A 81 -6.39 -2.67 5.20
N SER A 82 -6.65 -2.09 6.36
CA SER A 82 -6.10 -2.56 7.63
C SER A 82 -7.19 -3.15 8.55
N GLY A 83 -6.77 -3.95 9.54
CA GLY A 83 -7.66 -4.68 10.45
C GLY A 83 -7.87 -6.15 10.08
N ASN A 84 -7.76 -6.52 8.81
CA ASN A 84 -7.86 -7.90 8.33
C ASN A 84 -6.80 -8.15 7.25
N ALA A 85 -5.99 -9.19 7.41
CA ALA A 85 -4.88 -9.52 6.50
C ALA A 85 -5.33 -10.31 5.26
N ASN A 86 -6.57 -10.79 5.24
CA ASN A 86 -7.08 -11.69 4.19
C ASN A 86 -6.15 -12.88 3.90
N ALA A 87 -5.51 -13.40 4.94
CA ALA A 87 -4.58 -14.51 4.89
C ALA A 87 -5.19 -15.77 5.50
N PHE A 88 -4.88 -16.95 4.96
CA PHE A 88 -5.49 -18.25 5.31
C PHE A 88 -7.01 -18.30 5.13
N THR A 89 -7.53 -17.59 4.15
CA THR A 89 -8.97 -17.45 3.89
C THR A 89 -9.44 -18.23 2.67
N GLY A 90 -8.53 -18.89 1.95
CA GLY A 90 -8.84 -19.75 0.80
C GLY A 90 -9.61 -19.00 -0.31
N MET A 91 -10.63 -19.66 -0.86
CA MET A 91 -11.44 -19.10 -1.94
C MET A 91 -12.16 -17.81 -1.53
N ARG A 92 -12.68 -17.74 -0.29
CA ARG A 92 -13.34 -16.53 0.21
C ARG A 92 -12.43 -15.30 0.15
N GLY A 93 -11.13 -15.48 0.43
CA GLY A 93 -10.17 -14.40 0.33
C GLY A 93 -9.93 -13.94 -1.11
N ARG A 94 -9.89 -14.87 -2.06
CA ARG A 94 -9.77 -14.57 -3.49
C ARG A 94 -11.02 -13.88 -4.02
N ASP A 95 -12.20 -14.31 -3.60
CA ASP A 95 -13.47 -13.67 -3.97
C ASP A 95 -13.53 -12.23 -3.47
N ALA A 96 -13.09 -12.00 -2.21
CA ALA A 96 -13.00 -10.65 -1.62
C ALA A 96 -12.05 -9.74 -2.40
N VAL A 97 -10.88 -10.26 -2.82
CA VAL A 97 -9.95 -9.53 -3.70
C VAL A 97 -10.61 -9.20 -5.03
N ALA A 98 -11.25 -10.17 -5.68
CA ALA A 98 -11.91 -9.96 -6.96
C ALA A 98 -13.04 -8.91 -6.89
N GLU A 99 -13.80 -8.88 -5.80
CA GLU A 99 -14.83 -7.84 -5.57
C GLU A 99 -14.22 -6.46 -5.37
N THR A 100 -13.15 -6.37 -4.57
CA THR A 100 -12.42 -5.12 -4.34
C THR A 100 -11.84 -4.56 -5.63
N VAL A 101 -11.18 -5.43 -6.42
CA VAL A 101 -10.61 -5.08 -7.72
C VAL A 101 -11.69 -4.55 -8.66
N ARG A 102 -12.80 -5.28 -8.84
CA ARG A 102 -13.90 -4.84 -9.70
C ARG A 102 -14.49 -3.49 -9.29
N ALA A 103 -14.55 -3.20 -7.99
CA ALA A 103 -15.00 -1.90 -7.51
C ALA A 103 -14.01 -0.79 -7.89
N ALA A 104 -12.72 -1.01 -7.66
CA ALA A 104 -11.67 -0.04 -7.99
C ALA A 104 -11.48 0.15 -9.51
N THR A 105 -11.62 -0.92 -10.31
CA THR A 105 -11.56 -0.86 -11.79
C THR A 105 -12.61 0.10 -12.36
N ARG A 106 -13.84 0.06 -11.83
CA ARG A 106 -14.91 0.97 -12.27
C ARG A 106 -14.62 2.44 -11.92
N ILE A 107 -13.97 2.67 -10.79
CA ILE A 107 -13.62 4.01 -10.30
C ILE A 107 -12.44 4.59 -11.09
N ALA A 108 -11.42 3.80 -11.32
CA ALA A 108 -10.21 4.24 -12.03
C ALA A 108 -10.34 4.18 -13.57
N ASP A 109 -11.44 3.63 -14.08
CA ASP A 109 -11.67 3.38 -15.52
C ASP A 109 -10.44 2.70 -16.16
N CYS A 110 -10.14 1.48 -15.70
CA CYS A 110 -8.93 0.76 -16.07
C CYS A 110 -9.17 -0.75 -16.17
N LEU A 111 -8.13 -1.52 -16.49
CA LEU A 111 -8.21 -2.97 -16.48
C LEU A 111 -8.05 -3.53 -15.04
N ASP A 112 -8.61 -4.70 -14.78
CA ASP A 112 -8.42 -5.39 -13.50
C ASP A 112 -6.94 -5.61 -13.17
N ALA A 113 -6.12 -5.86 -14.20
CA ALA A 113 -4.67 -6.06 -14.06
C ALA A 113 -3.91 -4.81 -13.59
N ASP A 114 -4.49 -3.61 -13.74
CA ASP A 114 -3.91 -2.34 -13.34
C ASP A 114 -4.27 -1.95 -11.90
N VAL A 115 -5.08 -2.77 -11.22
CA VAL A 115 -5.50 -2.56 -9.84
C VAL A 115 -4.69 -3.43 -8.89
N TYR A 116 -4.05 -2.80 -7.93
CA TYR A 116 -3.30 -3.45 -6.85
C TYR A 116 -4.06 -3.40 -5.55
N VAL A 117 -3.89 -4.42 -4.72
CA VAL A 117 -4.56 -4.52 -3.42
C VAL A 117 -3.59 -4.98 -2.35
N ALA A 118 -3.75 -4.47 -1.14
CA ALA A 118 -2.99 -4.94 0.01
C ALA A 118 -3.90 -5.03 1.24
N SER A 119 -3.63 -6.01 2.07
CA SER A 119 -4.41 -6.27 3.30
C SER A 119 -3.47 -6.54 4.45
N THR A 120 -3.78 -6.00 5.62
CA THR A 120 -2.99 -6.22 6.83
C THR A 120 -3.87 -6.26 8.08
N GLY A 121 -3.50 -7.04 9.08
CA GLY A 121 -4.23 -7.18 10.34
C GLY A 121 -4.44 -8.64 10.73
N VAL A 122 -5.64 -8.98 11.20
CA VAL A 122 -5.98 -10.32 11.68
C VAL A 122 -5.89 -11.36 10.57
N ILE A 123 -5.29 -12.50 10.89
CA ILE A 123 -5.10 -13.66 10.02
C ILE A 123 -6.18 -14.71 10.32
N GLY A 124 -6.64 -15.44 9.28
CA GLY A 124 -7.56 -16.56 9.43
C GLY A 124 -9.04 -16.19 9.42
N GLU A 125 -9.38 -14.91 9.37
CA GLU A 125 -10.75 -14.43 9.23
C GLU A 125 -11.01 -13.96 7.80
N PRO A 126 -12.09 -14.39 7.14
CA PRO A 126 -12.46 -13.88 5.83
C PRO A 126 -12.67 -12.37 5.85
N LEU A 127 -12.09 -11.67 4.87
CA LEU A 127 -12.36 -10.26 4.64
C LEU A 127 -13.74 -10.12 3.99
N ASP A 128 -14.57 -9.22 4.54
CA ASP A 128 -15.87 -8.88 3.97
C ASP A 128 -15.73 -7.55 3.19
N PRO A 129 -15.65 -7.58 1.86
CA PRO A 129 -15.48 -6.37 1.06
C PRO A 129 -16.70 -5.47 1.08
N SER A 130 -17.89 -5.99 1.37
CA SER A 130 -19.13 -5.18 1.43
C SER A 130 -19.05 -4.05 2.45
N LYS A 131 -18.20 -4.19 3.47
CA LYS A 131 -18.00 -3.18 4.51
C LYS A 131 -17.29 -1.92 4.00
N PHE A 132 -16.51 -2.01 2.92
CA PHE A 132 -15.65 -0.90 2.52
C PHE A 132 -15.70 -0.53 1.04
N ILE A 133 -16.12 -1.42 0.15
CA ILE A 133 -16.16 -1.08 -1.29
C ILE A 133 -17.11 0.08 -1.60
N GLY A 134 -18.14 0.28 -0.79
CA GLY A 134 -19.05 1.43 -0.93
C GLY A 134 -18.37 2.78 -0.68
N PHE A 135 -17.32 2.82 0.13
CA PHE A 135 -16.57 4.06 0.42
C PHE A 135 -15.61 4.46 -0.70
N LEU A 136 -15.28 3.55 -1.63
CA LEU A 136 -14.26 3.82 -2.66
C LEU A 136 -14.69 4.94 -3.62
N ALA A 137 -15.99 5.10 -3.89
CA ALA A 137 -16.49 6.18 -4.74
C ALA A 137 -16.30 7.55 -4.06
N ASP A 138 -16.68 7.67 -2.80
CA ASP A 138 -16.51 8.90 -2.03
C ASP A 138 -15.02 9.25 -1.88
N LEU A 139 -14.18 8.24 -1.61
CA LEU A 139 -12.72 8.43 -1.56
C LEU A 139 -12.14 8.91 -2.89
N ALA A 140 -12.68 8.47 -4.02
CA ALA A 140 -12.22 8.91 -5.34
C ALA A 140 -12.48 10.40 -5.59
N ASP A 141 -13.55 10.95 -4.99
CA ASP A 141 -13.85 12.39 -5.05
C ASP A 141 -12.94 13.20 -4.10
N GLU A 142 -12.36 12.55 -3.08
CA GLU A 142 -11.53 13.18 -2.05
C GLU A 142 -10.02 13.01 -2.27
N VAL A 143 -9.58 12.25 -3.29
CA VAL A 143 -8.14 12.02 -3.53
C VAL A 143 -7.39 13.31 -3.79
N ARG A 144 -6.23 13.47 -3.14
CA ARG A 144 -5.37 14.64 -3.26
C ARG A 144 -3.89 14.27 -3.26
N GLY A 145 -3.04 15.16 -3.80
CA GLY A 145 -1.60 14.91 -3.95
C GLY A 145 -0.81 14.94 -2.65
N ASP A 146 -1.37 15.50 -1.57
CA ASP A 146 -0.74 15.63 -0.25
C ASP A 146 -1.26 14.67 0.82
N GLY A 147 -2.08 13.67 0.44
CA GLY A 147 -2.76 12.71 1.33
C GLY A 147 -1.85 11.67 2.00
N TYR A 148 -0.55 11.86 2.06
CA TYR A 148 0.41 10.85 2.53
C TYR A 148 0.30 10.51 4.02
N GLU A 149 0.01 11.50 4.88
CA GLU A 149 -0.09 11.26 6.32
C GLU A 149 -1.30 10.37 6.65
N GLU A 150 -2.46 10.68 6.06
CA GLU A 150 -3.68 9.88 6.22
C GLU A 150 -3.50 8.49 5.61
N ALA A 151 -2.83 8.40 4.46
CA ALA A 151 -2.48 7.12 3.83
C ALA A 151 -1.58 6.26 4.74
N ALA A 152 -0.57 6.87 5.37
CA ALA A 152 0.29 6.18 6.32
C ALA A 152 -0.46 5.70 7.57
N LYS A 153 -1.43 6.49 8.05
CA LYS A 153 -2.32 6.09 9.17
C LYS A 153 -3.23 4.93 8.79
N ALA A 154 -3.78 4.93 7.58
CA ALA A 154 -4.72 3.91 7.11
C ALA A 154 -4.12 2.51 7.03
N ILE A 155 -2.83 2.40 6.80
CA ILE A 155 -2.15 1.10 6.68
C ILE A 155 -1.60 0.55 8.02
N MET A 156 -1.69 1.32 9.10
CA MET A 156 -1.20 0.90 10.43
C MET A 156 -2.04 -0.25 11.01
N THR A 157 -1.43 -1.04 11.89
CA THR A 157 -2.12 -2.03 12.73
C THR A 157 -1.75 -1.85 14.19
N THR A 158 -0.63 -2.40 14.63
CA THR A 158 -0.06 -2.25 15.97
C THR A 158 1.02 -1.17 16.03
N ASP A 159 1.21 -0.46 14.95
CA ASP A 159 2.14 0.66 14.87
C ASP A 159 1.71 1.77 15.84
N THR A 160 2.66 2.35 16.55
CA THR A 160 2.40 3.43 17.51
C THR A 160 2.52 4.83 16.92
N PHE A 161 3.00 4.93 15.67
CA PHE A 161 3.04 6.15 14.88
C PHE A 161 3.13 5.82 13.37
N PRO A 162 2.64 6.73 12.49
CA PRO A 162 2.76 6.55 11.04
C PRO A 162 4.21 6.73 10.59
N LYS A 163 4.63 5.92 9.62
CA LYS A 163 5.99 5.94 9.06
C LYS A 163 5.94 6.46 7.65
N LEU A 164 6.58 7.60 7.43
CA LEU A 164 6.66 8.24 6.13
C LEU A 164 8.01 8.96 5.98
N ALA A 165 8.49 9.01 4.75
CA ALA A 165 9.76 9.66 4.42
C ALA A 165 9.73 10.22 2.99
N THR A 166 10.52 11.26 2.77
CA THR A 166 10.74 11.82 1.44
C THR A 166 12.23 12.01 1.17
N ARG A 167 12.63 11.89 -0.09
CA ARG A 167 13.96 12.20 -0.60
C ARG A 167 13.84 12.81 -1.98
N SER A 168 14.77 13.69 -2.31
CA SER A 168 14.92 14.25 -3.65
C SER A 168 16.34 14.10 -4.12
N CYS A 169 16.52 13.93 -5.42
CA CYS A 169 17.81 13.92 -6.10
C CYS A 169 17.66 14.53 -7.49
N GLU A 170 18.75 14.67 -8.21
CA GLU A 170 18.74 15.05 -9.61
C GLU A 170 19.18 13.86 -10.46
N ILE A 171 18.45 13.60 -11.54
CA ILE A 171 18.80 12.63 -12.57
C ILE A 171 18.96 13.41 -13.87
N GLU A 172 20.18 13.45 -14.41
CA GLU A 172 20.52 14.21 -15.63
C GLU A 172 20.09 15.69 -15.56
N GLY A 173 20.20 16.30 -14.37
CA GLY A 173 19.82 17.70 -14.14
C GLY A 173 18.32 17.93 -13.92
N VAL A 174 17.50 16.88 -13.91
CA VAL A 174 16.08 16.96 -13.62
C VAL A 174 15.83 16.56 -12.16
N PRO A 175 15.20 17.43 -11.34
CA PRO A 175 14.87 17.07 -9.99
C PRO A 175 13.80 15.96 -9.94
N VAL A 176 14.04 14.95 -9.13
CA VAL A 176 13.09 13.85 -8.87
C VAL A 176 12.85 13.70 -7.39
N THR A 177 11.63 13.32 -7.05
CA THR A 177 11.17 13.09 -5.67
C THR A 177 10.80 11.63 -5.49
N LEU A 178 11.12 11.09 -4.32
CA LEU A 178 10.69 9.79 -3.85
C LEU A 178 10.01 9.96 -2.50
N ASN A 179 8.72 9.66 -2.44
CA ASN A 179 7.93 9.58 -1.22
C ASN A 179 7.68 8.14 -0.83
N GLY A 180 7.72 7.85 0.45
CA GLY A 180 7.44 6.52 0.97
C GLY A 180 6.56 6.53 2.20
N ILE A 181 5.63 5.59 2.27
CA ILE A 181 4.87 5.26 3.48
C ILE A 181 5.09 3.78 3.80
N ALA A 182 5.17 3.45 5.08
CA ALA A 182 5.38 2.09 5.52
C ALA A 182 4.67 1.78 6.84
N LYS A 183 4.40 0.49 7.06
CA LYS A 183 3.90 -0.02 8.33
C LYS A 183 4.65 -1.27 8.74
N GLY A 184 4.75 -1.47 10.03
CA GLY A 184 5.34 -2.62 10.69
C GLY A 184 5.78 -2.21 12.09
N ALA A 185 5.55 -3.07 13.07
CA ALA A 185 5.87 -2.82 14.46
C ALA A 185 6.59 -4.03 15.07
N GLY A 186 5.91 -4.90 15.81
CA GLY A 186 6.50 -6.02 16.54
C GLY A 186 6.84 -7.22 15.66
N MET A 187 5.94 -7.62 14.77
CA MET A 187 6.15 -8.82 13.93
C MET A 187 6.67 -8.42 12.55
N ILE A 188 7.98 -8.28 12.41
CA ILE A 188 8.65 -7.91 11.16
C ILE A 188 9.69 -8.97 10.78
N ALA A 189 9.31 -9.81 9.81
CA ALA A 189 10.23 -10.66 9.06
C ALA A 189 9.76 -10.65 7.59
N PRO A 190 10.25 -9.74 6.73
CA PRO A 190 9.63 -9.42 5.44
C PRO A 190 9.39 -10.62 4.52
N ASN A 191 10.24 -11.63 4.60
CA ASN A 191 10.03 -12.88 3.86
C ASN A 191 8.94 -13.78 4.48
N MET A 192 8.47 -13.52 5.70
CA MET A 192 7.58 -14.39 6.48
C MET A 192 6.38 -13.66 7.08
N ALA A 193 6.54 -12.42 7.53
CA ALA A 193 5.51 -11.66 8.24
C ALA A 193 5.11 -10.39 7.49
N THR A 194 3.99 -9.76 7.90
CA THR A 194 3.40 -8.66 7.14
C THR A 194 4.11 -7.34 7.41
N MET A 195 4.81 -6.84 6.42
CA MET A 195 5.19 -5.45 6.28
C MET A 195 4.57 -4.91 4.99
N LEU A 196 4.05 -3.71 5.02
CA LEU A 196 3.62 -2.98 3.83
C LEU A 196 4.47 -1.73 3.67
N SER A 197 4.94 -1.49 2.46
CA SER A 197 5.61 -0.25 2.08
C SER A 197 5.19 0.11 0.67
N PHE A 198 4.87 1.39 0.47
CA PHE A 198 4.50 1.96 -0.83
C PHE A 198 5.41 3.15 -1.09
N LEU A 199 6.07 3.11 -2.23
CA LEU A 199 7.00 4.13 -2.69
C LEU A 199 6.41 4.78 -3.95
N PHE A 200 6.47 6.10 -4.02
CA PHE A 200 5.93 6.90 -5.11
C PHE A 200 7.03 7.84 -5.62
N THR A 201 7.17 7.95 -6.92
CA THR A 201 8.19 8.82 -7.53
C THR A 201 7.69 9.40 -8.86
N ASP A 202 8.17 10.59 -9.19
CA ASP A 202 8.00 11.24 -10.49
C ASP A 202 9.14 10.90 -11.47
N ALA A 203 10.09 10.04 -11.06
CA ALA A 203 11.14 9.59 -11.97
C ALA A 203 10.57 8.76 -13.12
N PRO A 204 10.85 9.10 -14.39
CA PRO A 204 10.36 8.37 -15.55
C PRO A 204 11.15 7.08 -15.79
N ILE A 205 10.87 6.05 -14.98
CA ILE A 205 11.60 4.78 -15.00
C ILE A 205 10.74 3.70 -15.66
N GLU A 206 11.29 3.02 -16.64
CA GLU A 206 10.63 1.87 -17.27
C GLU A 206 10.36 0.75 -16.25
N PRO A 207 9.23 0.01 -16.34
CA PRO A 207 8.84 -0.99 -15.36
C PRO A 207 9.91 -2.05 -15.06
N ALA A 208 10.62 -2.53 -16.09
CA ALA A 208 11.67 -3.53 -15.92
C ALA A 208 12.89 -2.99 -15.15
N ALA A 209 13.28 -1.74 -15.43
CA ALA A 209 14.35 -1.06 -14.71
C ALA A 209 13.93 -0.78 -13.25
N LEU A 210 12.71 -0.29 -13.05
CA LEU A 210 12.14 -0.04 -11.72
C LEU A 210 12.11 -1.33 -10.89
N GLN A 211 11.69 -2.46 -11.47
CA GLN A 211 11.69 -3.76 -10.80
C GLN A 211 13.11 -4.20 -10.41
N SER A 212 14.09 -4.00 -11.29
CA SER A 212 15.50 -4.34 -11.03
C SER A 212 16.08 -3.50 -9.89
N ILE A 213 15.85 -2.19 -9.90
CA ILE A 213 16.28 -1.25 -8.85
C ILE A 213 15.64 -1.65 -7.52
N LEU A 214 14.31 -1.81 -7.48
CA LEU A 214 13.60 -2.20 -6.27
C LEU A 214 14.15 -3.52 -5.71
N SER A 215 14.33 -4.53 -6.54
CA SER A 215 14.82 -5.83 -6.11
C SER A 215 16.24 -5.78 -5.54
N SER A 216 17.11 -4.90 -6.06
CA SER A 216 18.47 -4.74 -5.56
C SER A 216 18.52 -3.96 -4.23
N CYS A 217 17.62 -2.99 -4.04
CA CYS A 217 17.61 -2.14 -2.84
C CYS A 217 16.95 -2.79 -1.63
N VAL A 218 16.02 -3.73 -1.83
CA VAL A 218 15.19 -4.25 -0.74
C VAL A 218 15.96 -5.14 0.23
N GLU A 219 17.01 -5.83 -0.20
CA GLU A 219 17.80 -6.73 0.66
C GLU A 219 18.57 -5.96 1.75
N ASP A 220 19.15 -4.82 1.41
CA ASP A 220 19.92 -3.98 2.33
C ASP A 220 19.04 -2.95 3.10
N SER A 221 17.74 -2.95 2.86
CA SER A 221 16.79 -2.02 3.50
C SER A 221 15.66 -2.76 4.22
N PHE A 222 14.54 -2.97 3.55
CA PHE A 222 13.35 -3.57 4.17
C PHE A 222 13.58 -5.02 4.63
N ASN A 223 14.28 -5.84 3.85
CA ASN A 223 14.58 -7.23 4.23
C ASN A 223 15.63 -7.35 5.34
N ALA A 224 16.40 -6.30 5.61
CA ALA A 224 17.35 -6.26 6.71
C ALA A 224 16.67 -6.06 8.08
N ILE A 225 15.39 -5.69 8.11
CA ILE A 225 14.64 -5.49 9.36
C ILE A 225 14.07 -6.81 9.82
N THR A 226 14.51 -7.29 10.98
CA THR A 226 13.99 -8.51 11.62
C THR A 226 13.74 -8.23 13.10
N ILE A 227 12.46 -8.17 13.48
CA ILE A 227 12.03 -7.90 14.85
C ILE A 227 10.81 -8.76 15.14
N ASP A 228 10.88 -9.55 16.24
CA ASP A 228 9.75 -10.24 16.84
C ASP A 228 9.95 -10.36 18.37
#